data_e31eba6688fc774eb92cd02483f7bbc2
#
_entry.id   e31eba6688fc774eb92cd02483f7bbc2
#
_cell.length_a   1.000
_cell.length_b   1.000
_cell.length_c   1.000
_cell.angle_alpha   90.00
_cell.angle_beta   90.00
_cell.angle_gamma   90.00
#
_symmetry.space_group_name_H-M   'P 1'
#
loop_
_entity.id
_entity.type
_entity.pdbx_description
1 polymer ?
#
loop_
_entity_poly.entity_id
_entity_poly.type
_entity_poly.pdbx_seq_one_letter_code
_entity_poly.pdbx_strand_id
1 'polypeptide(L)'
;MSEFDARAREWDKDKMHIERSNAIARELEKMIPLQKSMKALEYGAGTGILSFLLKDHFSEIILMDNSQEMINVCIEKSEFYNTSHIHPIWIDLERTSYDDKFDIIYNQMVMHHVTDVEAMLSKFYDLLSPSGYLAVADLLPEDGSFHGFDVKVHLGFDPNELAETLKKIGFENIEHQVCFEVKRDSGKSYPVFLLVAQK
;
A
#
# COMPACT_ATOMS: atom_id res chain seq x y z
N MET A 1 -7.88 -12.80 -16.59
CA MET A 1 -8.51 -11.63 -15.94
C MET A 1 -8.51 -11.93 -14.46
N SER A 2 -7.84 -11.14 -13.66
CA SER A 2 -7.78 -11.33 -12.21
C SER A 2 -9.13 -10.96 -11.56
N GLU A 3 -9.36 -11.37 -10.31
CA GLU A 3 -10.54 -10.93 -9.55
C GLU A 3 -10.55 -9.40 -9.41
N PHE A 4 -9.38 -8.80 -9.28
CA PHE A 4 -9.19 -7.35 -9.17
C PHE A 4 -9.57 -6.63 -10.49
N ASP A 5 -9.23 -7.20 -11.66
CA ASP A 5 -9.66 -6.63 -12.95
C ASP A 5 -11.18 -6.50 -13.03
N ALA A 6 -11.91 -7.54 -12.60
CA ALA A 6 -13.38 -7.54 -12.67
C ALA A 6 -14.04 -6.50 -11.74
N ARG A 7 -13.36 -6.09 -10.67
CA ARG A 7 -13.88 -5.17 -9.63
C ARG A 7 -13.39 -3.74 -9.79
N ALA A 8 -12.40 -3.47 -10.64
CA ALA A 8 -11.70 -2.19 -10.70
C ALA A 8 -12.64 -0.98 -10.85
N ARG A 9 -13.62 -1.05 -11.76
CA ARG A 9 -14.54 0.06 -12.04
C ARG A 9 -15.58 0.32 -10.94
N GLU A 10 -15.80 -0.64 -10.05
CA GLU A 10 -16.73 -0.53 -8.91
C GLU A 10 -16.00 -0.28 -7.59
N TRP A 11 -14.64 -0.36 -7.60
CA TRP A 11 -13.82 -0.36 -6.40
C TRP A 11 -14.02 0.89 -5.53
N ASP A 12 -14.06 2.06 -6.15
CA ASP A 12 -14.22 3.35 -5.45
C ASP A 12 -15.67 3.62 -5.00
N LYS A 13 -16.63 2.78 -5.39
CA LYS A 13 -18.02 2.90 -4.90
C LYS A 13 -18.19 2.33 -3.49
N ASP A 14 -17.28 1.46 -3.07
CA ASP A 14 -17.27 0.95 -1.70
C ASP A 14 -16.74 2.02 -0.74
N LYS A 15 -17.63 2.53 0.11
CA LYS A 15 -17.30 3.56 1.10
C LYS A 15 -16.20 3.12 2.06
N MET A 16 -16.16 1.82 2.40
CA MET A 16 -15.14 1.27 3.29
C MET A 16 -13.73 1.46 2.71
N HIS A 17 -13.54 1.29 1.39
CA HIS A 17 -12.24 1.53 0.75
C HIS A 17 -11.82 3.00 0.89
N ILE A 18 -12.75 3.93 0.70
CA ILE A 18 -12.50 5.37 0.84
C ILE A 18 -12.20 5.73 2.30
N GLU A 19 -13.00 5.25 3.25
CA GLU A 19 -12.83 5.52 4.69
C GLU A 19 -11.49 4.99 5.21
N ARG A 20 -11.12 3.76 4.81
CA ARG A 20 -9.84 3.15 5.16
C ARG A 20 -8.67 3.96 4.61
N SER A 21 -8.70 4.30 3.32
CA SER A 21 -7.61 5.07 2.70
C SER A 21 -7.47 6.47 3.33
N ASN A 22 -8.59 7.12 3.69
CA ASN A 22 -8.56 8.39 4.43
C ASN A 22 -7.93 8.24 5.83
N ALA A 23 -8.24 7.15 6.55
CA ALA A 23 -7.66 6.90 7.86
C ALA A 23 -6.15 6.66 7.74
N ILE A 24 -5.71 5.84 6.78
CA ILE A 24 -4.30 5.59 6.52
C ILE A 24 -3.56 6.88 6.12
N ALA A 25 -4.13 7.69 5.22
CA ALA A 25 -3.53 8.96 4.81
C ALA A 25 -3.26 9.89 6.00
N ARG A 26 -4.26 10.06 6.89
CA ARG A 26 -4.11 10.89 8.10
C ARG A 26 -3.03 10.39 9.05
N GLU A 27 -2.88 9.08 9.19
CA GLU A 27 -1.85 8.52 10.06
C GLU A 27 -0.47 8.62 9.41
N LEU A 28 -0.35 8.43 8.08
CA LEU A 28 0.88 8.69 7.33
C LEU A 28 1.38 10.13 7.53
N GLU A 29 0.48 11.11 7.40
CA GLU A 29 0.80 12.54 7.60
C GLU A 29 1.30 12.87 9.02
N LYS A 30 0.89 12.07 10.03
CA LYS A 30 1.36 12.24 11.41
C LYS A 30 2.69 11.57 11.68
N MET A 31 2.89 10.36 11.10
CA MET A 31 4.04 9.52 11.39
C MET A 31 5.26 9.85 10.50
N ILE A 32 5.05 10.42 9.31
CA ILE A 32 6.11 10.74 8.36
C ILE A 32 6.08 12.23 8.05
N PRO A 33 7.24 12.94 8.11
CA PRO A 33 7.34 14.35 7.72
C PRO A 33 7.31 14.48 6.19
N LEU A 34 6.13 14.32 5.60
CA LEU A 34 5.93 14.39 4.15
C LEU A 34 6.34 15.75 3.60
N GLN A 35 7.02 15.78 2.45
CA GLN A 35 7.51 16.99 1.80
C GLN A 35 7.23 16.97 0.31
N LYS A 36 6.88 18.12 -0.25
CA LYS A 36 6.58 18.30 -1.68
C LYS A 36 7.73 17.94 -2.62
N SER A 37 8.94 17.86 -2.14
CA SER A 37 10.11 17.43 -2.93
C SER A 37 10.23 15.91 -3.04
N MET A 38 9.55 15.15 -2.19
CA MET A 38 9.65 13.69 -2.16
C MET A 38 9.04 13.06 -3.40
N LYS A 39 9.70 11.99 -3.86
CA LYS A 39 9.19 11.04 -4.84
C LYS A 39 8.63 9.82 -4.14
N ALA A 40 7.40 9.44 -4.48
CA ALA A 40 6.66 8.38 -3.83
C ALA A 40 6.38 7.20 -4.76
N LEU A 41 6.29 6.00 -4.18
CA LEU A 41 5.79 4.79 -4.82
C LEU A 41 4.63 4.23 -3.98
N GLU A 42 3.46 4.04 -4.60
CA GLU A 42 2.41 3.16 -4.06
C GLU A 42 2.50 1.79 -4.74
N TYR A 43 2.80 0.75 -3.95
CA TYR A 43 2.82 -0.64 -4.41
C TYR A 43 1.47 -1.31 -4.17
N GLY A 44 0.92 -1.99 -5.21
CA GLY A 44 -0.43 -2.53 -5.18
C GLY A 44 -1.47 -1.42 -5.06
N ALA A 45 -1.33 -0.39 -5.90
CA ALA A 45 -2.09 0.85 -5.79
C ALA A 45 -3.60 0.67 -5.99
N GLY A 46 -4.03 -0.43 -6.63
CA GLY A 46 -5.42 -0.60 -7.02
C GLY A 46 -5.87 0.56 -7.90
N THR A 47 -6.94 1.24 -7.51
CA THR A 47 -7.42 2.45 -8.19
C THR A 47 -6.74 3.74 -7.72
N GLY A 48 -5.70 3.65 -6.88
CA GLY A 48 -4.90 4.79 -6.43
C GLY A 48 -5.57 5.68 -5.38
N ILE A 49 -6.61 5.23 -4.67
CA ILE A 49 -7.36 6.08 -3.71
C ILE A 49 -6.41 6.79 -2.75
N LEU A 50 -5.46 6.07 -2.14
CA LEU A 50 -4.55 6.64 -1.16
C LEU A 50 -3.62 7.68 -1.77
N SER A 51 -3.03 7.40 -2.95
CA SER A 51 -2.17 8.34 -3.65
C SER A 51 -2.90 9.59 -4.11
N PHE A 52 -4.14 9.47 -4.58
CA PHE A 52 -4.94 10.66 -4.95
C PHE A 52 -5.30 11.52 -3.73
N LEU A 53 -5.43 10.94 -2.53
CA LEU A 53 -5.56 11.69 -1.27
C LEU A 53 -4.27 12.42 -0.90
N LEU A 54 -3.12 11.80 -1.12
CA LEU A 54 -1.80 12.31 -0.76
C LEU A 54 -1.11 13.12 -1.87
N LYS A 55 -1.73 13.32 -3.04
CA LYS A 55 -1.11 13.86 -4.26
C LYS A 55 -0.41 15.21 -4.09
N ASP A 56 -0.90 16.05 -3.18
CA ASP A 56 -0.36 17.39 -2.98
C ASP A 56 0.88 17.41 -2.07
N HIS A 57 1.26 16.25 -1.50
CA HIS A 57 2.43 16.09 -0.63
C HIS A 57 3.72 15.68 -1.36
N PHE A 58 3.63 15.33 -2.66
CA PHE A 58 4.75 14.77 -3.40
C PHE A 58 5.04 15.51 -4.70
N SER A 59 6.29 15.47 -5.16
CA SER A 59 6.69 15.98 -6.47
C SER A 59 6.33 15.01 -7.59
N GLU A 60 6.36 13.72 -7.29
CA GLU A 60 6.08 12.62 -8.21
C GLU A 60 5.53 11.42 -7.45
N ILE A 61 4.55 10.74 -8.02
CA ILE A 61 3.99 9.50 -7.48
C ILE A 61 3.95 8.45 -8.58
N ILE A 62 4.59 7.32 -8.36
CA ILE A 62 4.45 6.13 -9.19
C ILE A 62 3.39 5.23 -8.56
N LEU A 63 2.36 4.85 -9.33
CA LEU A 63 1.35 3.88 -8.92
C LEU A 63 1.64 2.55 -9.60
N MET A 64 2.00 1.53 -8.84
CA MET A 64 2.27 0.20 -9.36
C MET A 64 1.16 -0.78 -8.99
N ASP A 65 0.64 -1.48 -9.98
CA ASP A 65 -0.30 -2.59 -9.77
C ASP A 65 -0.12 -3.65 -10.86
N ASN A 66 -0.41 -4.91 -10.53
CA ASN A 66 -0.37 -6.02 -11.49
C ASN A 66 -1.72 -6.28 -12.18
N SER A 67 -2.77 -5.52 -11.84
CA SER A 67 -4.05 -5.49 -12.53
C SER A 67 -4.08 -4.36 -13.56
N GLN A 68 -4.21 -4.72 -14.83
CA GLN A 68 -4.30 -3.74 -15.91
C GLN A 68 -5.53 -2.83 -15.76
N GLU A 69 -6.66 -3.39 -15.33
CA GLU A 69 -7.89 -2.61 -15.17
C GLU A 69 -7.81 -1.63 -13.99
N MET A 70 -7.11 -1.96 -12.90
CA MET A 70 -6.82 -1.01 -11.83
C MET A 70 -5.99 0.17 -12.34
N ILE A 71 -4.94 -0.12 -13.10
CA ILE A 71 -4.10 0.92 -13.72
C ILE A 71 -4.88 1.77 -14.72
N ASN A 72 -5.78 1.19 -15.53
CA ASN A 72 -6.64 1.94 -16.42
C ASN A 72 -7.51 2.96 -15.66
N VAL A 73 -8.08 2.57 -14.50
CA VAL A 73 -8.82 3.50 -13.63
C VAL A 73 -7.90 4.60 -13.08
N CYS A 74 -6.67 4.29 -12.68
CA CYS A 74 -5.69 5.30 -12.24
C CYS A 74 -5.39 6.32 -13.35
N ILE A 75 -5.22 5.87 -14.61
CA ILE A 75 -4.97 6.74 -15.76
C ILE A 75 -6.17 7.69 -15.95
N GLU A 76 -7.39 7.15 -16.00
CA GLU A 76 -8.61 7.94 -16.15
C GLU A 76 -8.75 8.99 -15.02
N LYS A 77 -8.43 8.62 -13.78
CA LYS A 77 -8.44 9.56 -12.63
C LYS A 77 -7.34 10.61 -12.75
N SER A 78 -6.14 10.26 -13.21
CA SER A 78 -5.05 11.23 -13.41
C SER A 78 -5.42 12.26 -14.47
N GLU A 79 -6.07 11.86 -15.55
CA GLU A 79 -6.59 12.75 -16.59
C GLU A 79 -7.71 13.63 -16.03
N PHE A 80 -8.70 13.05 -15.34
CA PHE A 80 -9.84 13.77 -14.76
C PHE A 80 -9.42 14.85 -13.75
N TYR A 81 -8.44 14.54 -12.87
CA TYR A 81 -7.92 15.48 -11.88
C TYR A 81 -6.77 16.35 -12.40
N ASN A 82 -6.35 16.17 -13.66
CA ASN A 82 -5.23 16.88 -14.29
C ASN A 82 -3.93 16.80 -13.44
N THR A 83 -3.59 15.59 -12.99
CA THR A 83 -2.42 15.32 -12.14
C THR A 83 -1.26 14.79 -12.97
N SER A 84 -0.44 15.67 -13.54
CA SER A 84 0.68 15.29 -14.42
C SER A 84 1.87 14.64 -13.70
N HIS A 85 1.88 14.67 -12.37
CA HIS A 85 2.94 14.09 -11.52
C HIS A 85 2.60 12.71 -10.96
N ILE A 86 1.45 12.14 -11.34
CA ILE A 86 1.04 10.78 -10.98
C ILE A 86 1.19 9.89 -12.21
N HIS A 87 1.97 8.81 -12.07
CA HIS A 87 2.34 7.93 -13.16
C HIS A 87 1.91 6.49 -12.87
N PRO A 88 0.72 6.06 -13.32
CA PRO A 88 0.29 4.67 -13.20
C PRO A 88 1.11 3.74 -14.11
N ILE A 89 1.59 2.63 -13.54
CA ILE A 89 2.42 1.63 -14.25
C ILE A 89 1.86 0.23 -13.97
N TRP A 90 1.52 -0.48 -15.04
CA TRP A 90 1.19 -1.89 -14.95
C TRP A 90 2.47 -2.72 -14.84
N ILE A 91 2.70 -3.32 -13.68
CA ILE A 91 3.89 -4.11 -13.39
C ILE A 91 3.63 -5.14 -12.29
N ASP A 92 4.19 -6.34 -12.45
CA ASP A 92 4.30 -7.32 -11.36
C ASP A 92 5.70 -7.23 -10.74
N LEU A 93 5.82 -6.48 -9.65
CA LEU A 93 7.09 -6.25 -8.98
C LEU A 93 7.64 -7.52 -8.27
N GLU A 94 6.82 -8.55 -8.02
CA GLU A 94 7.32 -9.84 -7.52
C GLU A 94 8.22 -10.51 -8.57
N ARG A 95 7.92 -10.33 -9.86
CA ARG A 95 8.58 -11.00 -10.99
C ARG A 95 9.52 -10.12 -11.77
N THR A 96 9.40 -8.81 -11.61
CA THR A 96 10.13 -7.82 -12.42
C THR A 96 11.07 -7.02 -11.52
N SER A 97 12.23 -6.63 -12.02
CA SER A 97 13.07 -5.60 -11.41
C SER A 97 12.57 -4.21 -11.80
N TYR A 98 12.76 -3.24 -10.92
CA TYR A 98 12.52 -1.84 -11.20
C TYR A 98 13.73 -1.03 -10.72
N ASP A 99 14.11 0.01 -11.44
CA ASP A 99 15.43 0.63 -11.31
C ASP A 99 15.29 2.15 -11.11
N ASP A 100 14.60 2.53 -10.05
CA ASP A 100 14.40 3.92 -9.64
C ASP A 100 14.52 4.05 -8.12
N LYS A 101 14.61 5.28 -7.59
CA LYS A 101 14.70 5.55 -6.16
C LYS A 101 13.54 6.40 -5.68
N PHE A 102 13.08 6.09 -4.47
CA PHE A 102 11.94 6.75 -3.84
C PHE A 102 12.31 7.24 -2.45
N ASP A 103 11.75 8.39 -2.09
CA ASP A 103 11.89 8.92 -0.73
C ASP A 103 10.86 8.29 0.22
N ILE A 104 9.77 7.77 -0.35
CA ILE A 104 8.78 6.99 0.39
C ILE A 104 8.19 5.89 -0.50
N ILE A 105 8.03 4.70 0.07
CA ILE A 105 7.26 3.61 -0.50
C ILE A 105 6.13 3.30 0.50
N TYR A 106 4.90 3.26 0.01
CA TYR A 106 3.76 2.86 0.82
C TYR A 106 2.85 1.89 0.09
N ASN A 107 2.10 1.14 0.87
CA ASN A 107 1.10 0.21 0.37
C ASN A 107 -0.05 0.07 1.37
N GLN A 108 -1.21 -0.37 0.88
CA GLN A 108 -2.36 -0.67 1.72
C GLN A 108 -3.07 -1.94 1.26
N MET A 109 -3.27 -2.88 2.18
CA MET A 109 -4.05 -4.11 1.94
C MET A 109 -3.54 -4.93 0.73
N VAL A 110 -2.23 -5.04 0.58
CA VAL A 110 -1.61 -5.75 -0.54
C VAL A 110 -0.56 -6.77 -0.08
N MET A 111 0.13 -6.51 1.05
CA MET A 111 1.22 -7.40 1.48
C MET A 111 0.73 -8.81 1.80
N HIS A 112 -0.50 -8.97 2.24
CA HIS A 112 -1.08 -10.29 2.49
C HIS A 112 -1.32 -11.11 1.20
N HIS A 113 -1.26 -10.50 0.01
CA HIS A 113 -1.27 -11.19 -1.28
C HIS A 113 0.13 -11.52 -1.82
N VAL A 114 1.18 -10.93 -1.26
CA VAL A 114 2.57 -11.14 -1.70
C VAL A 114 3.04 -12.53 -1.31
N THR A 115 3.66 -13.24 -2.26
CA THR A 115 4.09 -14.63 -2.06
C THR A 115 5.27 -14.74 -1.10
N ASP A 116 6.28 -13.89 -1.27
CA ASP A 116 7.49 -13.80 -0.45
C ASP A 116 7.63 -12.39 0.12
N VAL A 117 7.09 -12.21 1.32
CA VAL A 117 7.04 -10.91 2.00
C VAL A 117 8.44 -10.39 2.31
N GLU A 118 9.36 -11.25 2.78
CA GLU A 118 10.72 -10.82 3.12
C GLU A 118 11.50 -10.38 1.88
N ALA A 119 11.38 -11.11 0.77
CA ALA A 119 11.97 -10.71 -0.51
C ALA A 119 11.40 -9.38 -1.01
N MET A 120 10.09 -9.15 -0.87
CA MET A 120 9.47 -7.90 -1.28
C MET A 120 9.91 -6.71 -0.39
N LEU A 121 9.98 -6.89 0.92
CA LEU A 121 10.49 -5.87 1.84
C LEU A 121 11.96 -5.52 1.55
N SER A 122 12.78 -6.53 1.17
CA SER A 122 14.17 -6.31 0.73
C SER A 122 14.23 -5.50 -0.57
N LYS A 123 13.34 -5.78 -1.54
CA LYS A 123 13.21 -4.95 -2.75
C LYS A 123 12.83 -3.50 -2.41
N PHE A 124 11.89 -3.30 -1.49
CA PHE A 124 11.54 -1.94 -1.07
C PHE A 124 12.73 -1.23 -0.42
N TYR A 125 13.50 -1.94 0.42
CA TYR A 125 14.73 -1.38 0.97
C TYR A 125 15.69 -0.92 -0.13
N ASP A 126 15.90 -1.75 -1.15
CA ASP A 126 16.78 -1.42 -2.28
C ASP A 126 16.24 -0.24 -3.09
N LEU A 127 14.93 -0.13 -3.30
CA LEU A 127 14.31 0.98 -4.04
C LEU A 127 14.25 2.29 -3.24
N LEU A 128 14.38 2.27 -1.93
CA LEU A 128 14.39 3.48 -1.12
C LEU A 128 15.71 4.23 -1.23
N SER A 129 15.62 5.55 -1.29
CA SER A 129 16.74 6.48 -1.09
C SER A 129 17.26 6.36 0.34
N PRO A 130 18.53 6.78 0.64
CA PRO A 130 19.00 6.91 2.01
C PRO A 130 18.06 7.78 2.85
N SER A 131 17.74 7.35 4.06
CA SER A 131 16.76 7.97 4.96
C SER A 131 15.29 7.98 4.44
N GLY A 132 14.99 7.23 3.39
CA GLY A 132 13.64 7.08 2.86
C GLY A 132 12.74 6.26 3.80
N TYR A 133 11.43 6.38 3.62
CA TYR A 133 10.43 5.77 4.48
C TYR A 133 9.71 4.62 3.78
N LEU A 134 9.46 3.54 4.51
CA LEU A 134 8.52 2.49 4.16
C LEU A 134 7.28 2.61 5.04
N ALA A 135 6.09 2.53 4.45
CA ALA A 135 4.83 2.47 5.18
C ALA A 135 3.99 1.28 4.69
N VAL A 136 3.63 0.40 5.60
CA VAL A 136 2.82 -0.81 5.33
C VAL A 136 1.53 -0.73 6.14
N ALA A 137 0.39 -0.66 5.45
CA ALA A 137 -0.93 -0.76 6.07
C ALA A 137 -1.58 -2.09 5.68
N ASP A 138 -1.78 -2.98 6.67
CA ASP A 138 -2.36 -4.30 6.42
C ASP A 138 -3.12 -4.82 7.64
N LEU A 139 -3.74 -5.99 7.49
CA LEU A 139 -4.53 -6.65 8.54
C LEU A 139 -3.65 -7.13 9.69
N LEU A 140 -4.13 -6.95 10.92
CA LEU A 140 -3.66 -7.76 12.05
C LEU A 140 -4.01 -9.22 11.82
N PRO A 141 -3.34 -10.19 12.52
CA PRO A 141 -3.64 -11.60 12.38
C PRO A 141 -5.13 -11.91 12.51
N GLU A 142 -5.67 -12.67 11.57
CA GLU A 142 -7.08 -13.02 11.48
C GLU A 142 -7.27 -14.52 11.21
N ASP A 143 -8.51 -15.02 11.24
CA ASP A 143 -8.84 -16.44 11.23
C ASP A 143 -9.16 -17.02 9.85
N GLY A 144 -8.81 -16.33 8.77
CA GLY A 144 -9.10 -16.72 7.36
C GLY A 144 -10.48 -16.26 6.88
N SER A 145 -11.27 -15.61 7.72
CA SER A 145 -12.62 -15.20 7.36
C SER A 145 -12.72 -13.85 6.65
N PHE A 146 -11.62 -13.11 6.56
CA PHE A 146 -11.60 -11.82 5.85
C PHE A 146 -11.83 -11.99 4.35
N HIS A 147 -11.08 -12.87 3.69
CA HIS A 147 -11.19 -13.18 2.25
C HIS A 147 -12.06 -14.39 1.95
N GLY A 148 -12.36 -15.23 2.94
CA GLY A 148 -12.91 -16.57 2.79
C GLY A 148 -11.82 -17.64 2.74
N PHE A 149 -12.18 -18.86 3.13
CA PHE A 149 -11.21 -19.94 3.40
C PHE A 149 -10.53 -20.51 2.15
N ASP A 150 -11.02 -20.21 0.95
CA ASP A 150 -10.51 -20.75 -0.32
C ASP A 150 -9.43 -19.84 -0.97
N VAL A 151 -9.15 -18.67 -0.41
CA VAL A 151 -8.17 -17.71 -0.95
C VAL A 151 -6.82 -17.95 -0.31
N LYS A 152 -5.78 -18.17 -1.12
CA LYS A 152 -4.40 -18.33 -0.64
C LYS A 152 -3.77 -16.97 -0.42
N VAL A 153 -3.84 -16.48 0.81
CA VAL A 153 -3.24 -15.22 1.27
C VAL A 153 -2.63 -15.42 2.64
N HIS A 154 -1.77 -14.51 3.07
CA HIS A 154 -1.38 -14.42 4.47
C HIS A 154 -2.58 -13.95 5.30
N LEU A 155 -2.77 -14.57 6.47
CA LEU A 155 -3.89 -14.26 7.37
C LEU A 155 -3.59 -13.05 8.27
N GLY A 156 -3.14 -11.95 7.66
CA GLY A 156 -2.66 -10.76 8.36
C GLY A 156 -1.25 -10.92 8.90
N PHE A 157 -0.77 -9.89 9.60
CA PHE A 157 0.60 -9.82 10.13
C PHE A 157 0.59 -9.34 11.58
N ASP A 158 1.45 -9.92 12.41
CA ASP A 158 1.82 -9.31 13.68
C ASP A 158 2.83 -8.17 13.39
N PRO A 159 2.50 -6.91 13.69
CA PRO A 159 3.39 -5.80 13.40
C PRO A 159 4.75 -5.88 14.13
N ASN A 160 4.81 -6.57 15.28
CA ASN A 160 6.07 -6.76 16.00
C ASN A 160 6.98 -7.76 15.25
N GLU A 161 6.43 -8.87 14.75
CA GLU A 161 7.18 -9.84 13.94
C GLU A 161 7.63 -9.21 12.62
N LEU A 162 6.77 -8.40 12.00
CA LEU A 162 7.11 -7.66 10.79
C LEU A 162 8.23 -6.64 11.06
N ALA A 163 8.20 -5.94 12.20
CA ALA A 163 9.25 -5.03 12.64
C ALA A 163 10.60 -5.74 12.83
N GLU A 164 10.61 -6.95 13.39
CA GLU A 164 11.84 -7.74 13.53
C GLU A 164 12.41 -8.16 12.16
N THR A 165 11.54 -8.47 11.20
CA THR A 165 11.96 -8.76 9.82
C THR A 165 12.57 -7.51 9.17
N LEU A 166 11.94 -6.36 9.30
CA LEU A 166 12.45 -5.09 8.79
C LEU A 166 13.80 -4.69 9.39
N LYS A 167 13.98 -4.89 10.71
CA LYS A 167 15.29 -4.66 11.37
C LYS A 167 16.40 -5.54 10.79
N LYS A 168 16.12 -6.82 10.51
CA LYS A 168 17.09 -7.73 9.89
C LYS A 168 17.49 -7.29 8.48
N ILE A 169 16.57 -6.67 7.74
CA ILE A 169 16.82 -6.11 6.40
C ILE A 169 17.68 -4.84 6.49
N GLY A 170 17.59 -4.09 7.59
CA GLY A 170 18.35 -2.88 7.83
C GLY A 170 17.52 -1.62 8.06
N PHE A 171 16.20 -1.75 8.20
CA PHE A 171 15.34 -0.62 8.57
C PHE A 171 15.52 -0.25 10.05
N GLU A 172 15.36 1.04 10.32
CA GLU A 172 15.44 1.64 11.66
C GLU A 172 14.16 2.45 11.95
N ASN A 173 14.04 3.02 13.15
CA ASN A 173 12.94 3.90 13.56
C ASN A 173 11.56 3.32 13.25
N ILE A 174 11.34 2.05 13.63
CA ILE A 174 10.12 1.32 13.30
C ILE A 174 9.05 1.60 14.34
N GLU A 175 7.91 2.13 13.87
CA GLU A 175 6.74 2.42 14.69
C GLU A 175 5.49 1.80 14.04
N HIS A 176 4.51 1.42 14.84
CA HIS A 176 3.23 0.95 14.31
C HIS A 176 2.06 1.27 15.24
N GLN A 177 0.88 1.37 14.66
CA GLN A 177 -0.38 1.52 15.39
C GLN A 177 -1.57 1.01 14.58
N VAL A 178 -2.66 0.70 15.23
CA VAL A 178 -3.94 0.42 14.54
C VAL A 178 -4.50 1.74 14.05
N CYS A 179 -4.80 1.82 12.75
CA CYS A 179 -5.27 3.04 12.09
C CYS A 179 -6.71 2.94 11.57
N PHE A 180 -7.22 1.74 11.38
CA PHE A 180 -8.58 1.52 10.88
C PHE A 180 -9.14 0.17 11.35
N GLU A 181 -10.45 0.00 11.25
CA GLU A 181 -11.13 -1.25 11.55
C GLU A 181 -12.16 -1.54 10.46
N VAL A 182 -11.93 -2.62 9.70
CA VAL A 182 -12.89 -3.10 8.69
C VAL A 182 -14.00 -3.86 9.39
N LYS A 183 -15.22 -3.37 9.31
CA LYS A 183 -16.40 -4.05 9.83
C LYS A 183 -17.14 -4.77 8.71
N ARG A 184 -17.46 -6.05 8.91
CA ARG A 184 -18.25 -6.86 7.99
C ARG A 184 -19.71 -6.96 8.49
N ASP A 185 -20.63 -7.21 7.57
CA ASP A 185 -22.06 -7.43 7.89
C ASP A 185 -22.28 -8.60 8.86
N SER A 186 -21.33 -9.53 8.93
CA SER A 186 -21.32 -10.60 9.92
C SER A 186 -21.15 -10.16 11.37
N GLY A 187 -20.85 -8.87 11.59
CA GLY A 187 -20.49 -8.29 12.89
C GLY A 187 -19.01 -8.50 13.26
N LYS A 188 -18.23 -9.21 12.44
CA LYS A 188 -16.77 -9.33 12.63
C LYS A 188 -16.07 -8.02 12.30
N SER A 189 -15.00 -7.77 13.03
CA SER A 189 -14.15 -6.60 12.90
C SER A 189 -12.71 -7.03 12.66
N TYR A 190 -12.03 -6.40 11.71
CA TYR A 190 -10.67 -6.71 11.29
C TYR A 190 -9.83 -5.44 11.38
N PRO A 191 -9.01 -5.32 12.42
CA PRO A 191 -8.14 -4.15 12.57
C PRO A 191 -7.07 -4.11 11.47
N VAL A 192 -6.83 -2.89 10.99
CA VAL A 192 -5.74 -2.56 10.05
C VAL A 192 -4.70 -1.75 10.80
N PHE A 193 -3.47 -2.21 10.80
CA PHE A 193 -2.34 -1.45 11.33
C PHE A 193 -1.68 -0.62 10.23
N LEU A 194 -1.01 0.44 10.64
CA LEU A 194 0.00 1.15 9.85
C LEU A 194 1.34 0.97 10.56
N LEU A 195 2.33 0.45 9.84
CA LEU A 195 3.71 0.36 10.28
C LEU A 195 4.55 1.26 9.39
N VAL A 196 5.39 2.08 10.02
CA VAL A 196 6.35 2.96 9.35
C VAL A 196 7.76 2.57 9.78
N ALA A 197 8.69 2.55 8.84
CA ALA A 197 10.10 2.28 9.05
C ALA A 197 10.97 3.20 8.20
N GLN A 198 12.20 3.43 8.58
CA GLN A 198 13.16 4.28 7.86
C GLN A 198 14.38 3.48 7.43
N LYS A 199 14.85 3.75 6.20
CA LYS A 199 16.11 3.17 5.67
C LYS A 199 17.31 3.88 6.21
#